data_9aaed5ff2d1578306e93d74510155d94
#
_entry.id   9aaed5ff2d1578306e93d74510155d94
#
_cell.length_a   1.000
_cell.length_b   1.000
_cell.length_c   1.000
_cell.angle_alpha   90.00
_cell.angle_beta   90.00
_cell.angle_gamma   90.00
#
_symmetry.space_group_name_H-M   'P 1'
#
loop_
_entity.id
_entity.type
_entity.pdbx_description
1 polymer ?
#
loop_
_entity_poly.entity_id
_entity_poly.type
_entity_poly.pdbx_seq_one_letter_code
_entity_poly.pdbx_strand_id
1 'polypeptide(L)'
;MIFRSSDRPPEGISRREWRRRNLQTTPPVSTADAAPAPVPVAPEPAPQSTAPDLDDNRPTILTVCTGNICRSPMAEVLLRARLEPLGVRVHSAGTHALVDHTMTEPAQEIAVELGAGADAASGHRARYLVEPMLKDADLVLTMAREHRSHSVQLMPSALKRTFTLREFARLASTLSTESARAAADAAGDDPRERLRAAALAVTEQRGLTPAAPDEDDIIDPYRRSRETYELSASQLAPGIDDVERVVRAALIR
;
A
#
# COMPACT_ATOMS: atom_id res chain seq x y z
N MET A 1 7.24 -18.83 17.45
CA MET A 1 8.57 -19.50 17.47
C MET A 1 9.29 -19.06 18.73
N ILE A 2 9.52 -20.00 19.65
CA ILE A 2 10.19 -19.73 20.93
C ILE A 2 11.69 -19.74 20.62
N PHE A 3 12.34 -18.58 20.78
CA PHE A 3 13.81 -18.49 20.70
C PHE A 3 14.40 -19.33 21.84
N ARG A 4 15.08 -20.41 21.50
CA ARG A 4 15.83 -21.23 22.47
C ARG A 4 17.06 -20.46 22.95
N SER A 5 17.21 -20.39 24.27
CA SER A 5 18.24 -19.69 25.06
C SER A 5 19.68 -20.27 24.91
N SER A 6 20.05 -20.89 23.76
CA SER A 6 21.30 -21.64 23.60
C SER A 6 22.33 -20.99 22.67
N ASP A 7 22.15 -19.76 22.26
CA ASP A 7 23.03 -19.09 21.28
C ASP A 7 24.09 -18.16 21.88
N ARG A 8 24.32 -18.22 23.20
CA ARG A 8 25.44 -17.49 23.84
C ARG A 8 26.57 -18.46 24.24
N PRO A 9 27.82 -18.07 23.95
CA PRO A 9 28.97 -18.86 24.43
C PRO A 9 29.00 -18.86 25.97
N PRO A 10 29.39 -19.99 26.59
CA PRO A 10 29.62 -20.08 28.04
C PRO A 10 30.67 -19.06 28.53
N GLU A 11 30.58 -18.65 29.81
CA GLU A 11 31.55 -17.74 30.39
C GLU A 11 32.97 -18.31 30.29
N GLY A 12 33.90 -17.50 29.82
CA GLY A 12 35.32 -17.86 29.67
C GLY A 12 35.73 -18.32 28.27
N ILE A 13 34.82 -18.46 27.31
CA ILE A 13 35.19 -18.81 25.93
C ILE A 13 34.88 -17.64 24.98
N SER A 14 35.84 -17.25 24.16
CA SER A 14 35.65 -16.19 23.18
C SER A 14 34.67 -16.62 22.07
N ARG A 15 33.85 -15.67 21.52
CA ARG A 15 32.93 -15.94 20.42
C ARG A 15 33.56 -16.59 19.20
N ARG A 16 34.89 -16.32 19.00
CA ARG A 16 35.69 -16.88 17.89
C ARG A 16 36.01 -18.35 18.11
N GLU A 17 36.26 -18.72 19.34
CA GLU A 17 36.62 -20.09 19.74
C GLU A 17 35.39 -20.98 19.82
N TRP A 18 34.23 -20.46 20.31
CA TRP A 18 32.92 -21.13 20.31
C TRP A 18 32.47 -21.45 18.89
N ARG A 19 32.61 -20.52 17.93
CA ARG A 19 32.29 -20.78 16.51
C ARG A 19 33.17 -21.87 15.91
N ARG A 20 34.48 -21.92 16.21
CA ARG A 20 35.36 -22.99 15.70
C ARG A 20 34.94 -24.36 16.20
N ARG A 21 34.54 -24.52 17.47
CA ARG A 21 34.10 -25.80 18.05
C ARG A 21 32.78 -26.27 17.43
N ASN A 22 31.83 -25.40 17.17
CA ASN A 22 30.54 -25.77 16.59
C ASN A 22 30.60 -26.03 15.07
N LEU A 23 31.62 -25.57 14.36
CA LEU A 23 31.83 -25.92 12.94
C LEU A 23 32.42 -27.33 12.73
N GLN A 24 32.89 -27.99 13.79
CA GLN A 24 33.48 -29.34 13.70
C GLN A 24 32.52 -30.49 14.04
N THR A 25 31.25 -30.20 14.33
CA THR A 25 30.25 -31.21 14.73
C THR A 25 29.14 -31.42 13.68
N THR A 26 29.39 -31.15 12.41
CA THR A 26 28.50 -31.62 11.34
C THR A 26 28.93 -33.01 10.88
N PRO A 27 28.05 -34.01 10.96
CA PRO A 27 28.37 -35.37 10.44
C PRO A 27 28.54 -35.29 8.90
N PRO A 28 29.38 -36.17 8.31
CA PRO A 28 29.59 -36.17 6.86
C PRO A 28 28.28 -36.51 6.14
N VAL A 29 27.88 -35.65 5.23
CA VAL A 29 26.77 -35.96 4.31
C VAL A 29 27.23 -37.01 3.33
N SER A 30 26.58 -38.20 3.38
CA SER A 30 26.78 -39.27 2.41
C SER A 30 26.39 -38.78 1.02
N THR A 31 27.35 -38.75 0.11
CA THR A 31 27.13 -38.56 -1.31
C THR A 31 26.55 -39.81 -1.93
N ALA A 32 25.23 -39.95 -1.93
CA ALA A 32 24.53 -40.87 -2.81
C ALA A 32 23.89 -40.01 -3.92
N ASP A 33 24.26 -40.29 -5.17
CA ASP A 33 23.80 -39.73 -6.40
C ASP A 33 22.24 -39.64 -6.43
N ALA A 34 21.71 -38.44 -6.22
CA ALA A 34 20.35 -38.13 -6.61
C ALA A 34 20.43 -36.81 -7.40
N ALA A 35 20.09 -36.90 -8.67
CA ALA A 35 19.90 -35.72 -9.53
C ALA A 35 18.99 -34.71 -8.82
N PRO A 36 19.31 -33.40 -8.85
CA PRO A 36 18.46 -32.41 -8.22
C PRO A 36 17.07 -32.48 -8.87
N ALA A 37 16.05 -32.70 -8.04
CA ALA A 37 14.68 -32.55 -8.48
C ALA A 37 14.49 -31.14 -9.07
N PRO A 38 13.73 -31.00 -10.18
CA PRO A 38 13.48 -29.69 -10.77
C PRO A 38 12.85 -28.80 -9.70
N VAL A 39 13.49 -27.67 -9.42
CA VAL A 39 12.92 -26.60 -8.61
C VAL A 39 11.60 -26.24 -9.27
N PRO A 40 10.46 -26.23 -8.54
CA PRO A 40 9.23 -25.76 -9.14
C PRO A 40 9.47 -24.30 -9.58
N VAL A 41 9.57 -24.08 -10.88
CA VAL A 41 9.50 -22.75 -11.47
C VAL A 41 8.15 -22.22 -11.07
N ALA A 42 8.16 -21.12 -10.29
CA ALA A 42 6.93 -20.41 -10.00
C ALA A 42 6.22 -20.19 -11.35
N PRO A 43 4.93 -20.50 -11.47
CA PRO A 43 4.22 -20.27 -12.73
C PRO A 43 4.41 -18.81 -13.09
N GLU A 44 4.88 -18.54 -14.29
CA GLU A 44 4.86 -17.21 -14.88
C GLU A 44 3.45 -16.66 -14.63
N PRO A 45 3.32 -15.43 -14.08
CA PRO A 45 2.01 -14.85 -13.90
C PRO A 45 1.34 -14.83 -15.26
N ALA A 46 0.22 -15.56 -15.38
CA ALA A 46 -0.62 -15.51 -16.58
C ALA A 46 -0.85 -14.03 -16.90
N PRO A 47 -0.81 -13.61 -18.17
CA PRO A 47 -1.03 -12.22 -18.53
C PRO A 47 -2.39 -11.80 -18.01
N GLN A 48 -2.39 -11.06 -16.89
CA GLN A 48 -3.60 -10.44 -16.38
C GLN A 48 -3.97 -9.36 -17.38
N SER A 49 -4.90 -9.70 -18.24
CA SER A 49 -5.50 -8.84 -19.21
C SER A 49 -6.31 -7.74 -18.51
N THR A 50 -5.63 -6.68 -18.19
CA THR A 50 -6.08 -5.30 -18.28
C THR A 50 -4.81 -4.45 -18.23
N ALA A 51 -4.08 -4.41 -19.36
CA ALA A 51 -3.26 -3.25 -19.62
C ALA A 51 -4.17 -2.02 -19.41
N PRO A 52 -3.73 -1.01 -18.64
CA PRO A 52 -4.49 0.22 -18.57
C PRO A 52 -4.71 0.70 -20.00
N ASP A 53 -5.95 1.09 -20.30
CA ASP A 53 -6.25 1.74 -21.56
C ASP A 53 -5.36 2.99 -21.62
N LEU A 54 -4.29 2.95 -22.41
CA LEU A 54 -3.25 3.97 -22.46
C LEU A 54 -3.76 5.30 -23.05
N ASP A 55 -5.01 5.33 -23.52
CA ASP A 55 -5.73 6.50 -24.02
C ASP A 55 -6.65 7.15 -22.96
N ASP A 56 -6.66 6.63 -21.75
CA ASP A 56 -7.54 7.08 -20.69
C ASP A 56 -6.89 8.22 -19.86
N ASN A 57 -7.23 9.47 -20.17
CA ASN A 57 -6.74 10.67 -19.46
C ASN A 57 -7.39 10.88 -18.07
N ARG A 58 -8.02 9.86 -17.48
CA ARG A 58 -8.61 9.94 -16.14
C ARG A 58 -7.55 10.00 -15.05
N PRO A 59 -7.70 10.91 -14.07
CA PRO A 59 -6.88 10.91 -12.87
C PRO A 59 -6.91 9.54 -12.19
N THR A 60 -5.76 9.04 -11.76
CA THR A 60 -5.64 7.69 -11.23
C THR A 60 -5.06 7.70 -9.82
N ILE A 61 -5.76 7.03 -8.88
CA ILE A 61 -5.32 6.81 -7.50
C ILE A 61 -5.03 5.33 -7.30
N LEU A 62 -3.85 5.04 -6.74
CA LEU A 62 -3.43 3.69 -6.39
C LEU A 62 -3.33 3.55 -4.87
N THR A 63 -4.03 2.56 -4.29
CA THR A 63 -3.91 2.24 -2.87
C THR A 63 -3.09 0.96 -2.67
N VAL A 64 -2.18 0.93 -1.68
CA VAL A 64 -1.20 -0.16 -1.51
C VAL A 64 -1.13 -0.64 -0.07
N CYS A 65 -1.22 -1.98 0.13
CA CYS A 65 -0.89 -2.65 1.40
C CYS A 65 -0.02 -3.89 1.13
N THR A 66 0.09 -4.81 2.09
CA THR A 66 0.85 -6.06 1.90
C THR A 66 0.11 -7.04 1.00
N GLY A 67 -1.00 -7.62 1.48
CA GLY A 67 -1.71 -8.74 0.86
C GLY A 67 -2.73 -8.35 -0.22
N ASN A 68 -3.13 -7.09 -0.29
CA ASN A 68 -4.21 -6.57 -1.15
C ASN A 68 -5.57 -7.27 -0.94
N ILE A 69 -5.87 -7.65 0.29
CA ILE A 69 -7.12 -8.35 0.68
C ILE A 69 -7.88 -7.70 1.84
N CYS A 70 -7.30 -6.68 2.52
CA CYS A 70 -7.95 -5.99 3.64
C CYS A 70 -7.90 -4.47 3.45
N ARG A 71 -6.81 -3.82 3.88
CA ARG A 71 -6.67 -2.35 3.98
C ARG A 71 -6.77 -1.62 2.63
N SER A 72 -5.91 -1.97 1.68
CA SER A 72 -5.89 -1.26 0.38
C SER A 72 -7.14 -1.49 -0.45
N PRO A 73 -7.75 -2.68 -0.53
CA PRO A 73 -9.01 -2.81 -1.26
C PRO A 73 -10.19 -2.13 -0.55
N MET A 74 -10.20 -2.07 0.80
CA MET A 74 -11.19 -1.26 1.53
C MET A 74 -11.07 0.23 1.13
N ALA A 75 -9.85 0.78 1.11
CA ALA A 75 -9.62 2.14 0.65
C ALA A 75 -10.01 2.33 -0.84
N GLU A 76 -9.70 1.36 -1.71
CA GLU A 76 -10.10 1.38 -3.13
C GLU A 76 -11.61 1.53 -3.28
N VAL A 77 -12.40 0.62 -2.67
CA VAL A 77 -13.87 0.61 -2.90
C VAL A 77 -14.55 1.82 -2.28
N LEU A 78 -14.04 2.35 -1.16
CA LEU A 78 -14.53 3.58 -0.54
C LEU A 78 -14.24 4.81 -1.41
N LEU A 79 -13.01 4.94 -1.89
CA LEU A 79 -12.63 6.03 -2.79
C LEU A 79 -13.35 5.94 -4.14
N ARG A 80 -13.54 4.74 -4.68
CA ARG A 80 -14.33 4.54 -5.91
C ARG A 80 -15.75 5.04 -5.75
N ALA A 81 -16.43 4.67 -4.67
CA ALA A 81 -17.81 5.10 -4.41
C ALA A 81 -17.94 6.65 -4.39
N ARG A 82 -16.90 7.36 -3.95
CA ARG A 82 -16.90 8.82 -3.79
C ARG A 82 -16.36 9.59 -4.99
N LEU A 83 -15.40 9.02 -5.72
CA LEU A 83 -14.60 9.74 -6.72
C LEU A 83 -14.84 9.27 -8.17
N GLU A 84 -15.37 8.06 -8.39
CA GLU A 84 -15.69 7.58 -9.73
C GLU A 84 -16.71 8.51 -10.45
N PRO A 85 -17.71 9.11 -9.76
CA PRO A 85 -18.61 10.11 -10.37
C PRO A 85 -17.89 11.38 -10.87
N LEU A 86 -16.66 11.62 -10.39
CA LEU A 86 -15.80 12.73 -10.84
C LEU A 86 -14.83 12.32 -11.97
N GLY A 87 -14.97 11.10 -12.51
CA GLY A 87 -14.09 10.56 -13.52
C GLY A 87 -12.75 10.05 -13.00
N VAL A 88 -12.57 9.91 -11.68
CA VAL A 88 -11.32 9.38 -11.10
C VAL A 88 -11.32 7.86 -11.13
N ARG A 89 -10.22 7.28 -11.61
CA ARG A 89 -9.97 5.85 -11.54
C ARG A 89 -9.25 5.51 -10.24
N VAL A 90 -9.78 4.56 -9.49
CA VAL A 90 -9.15 4.07 -8.25
C VAL A 90 -8.92 2.57 -8.37
N HIS A 91 -7.73 2.12 -8.05
CA HIS A 91 -7.40 0.71 -7.95
C HIS A 91 -6.42 0.44 -6.80
N SER A 92 -6.21 -0.84 -6.47
CA SER A 92 -5.30 -1.23 -5.40
C SER A 92 -4.32 -2.32 -5.83
N ALA A 93 -3.23 -2.47 -5.07
CA ALA A 93 -2.25 -3.52 -5.24
C ALA A 93 -1.61 -3.91 -3.90
N GLY A 94 -0.87 -5.03 -3.89
CA GLY A 94 -0.14 -5.49 -2.72
C GLY A 94 1.34 -5.66 -2.99
N THR A 95 2.18 -5.29 -2.02
CA THR A 95 3.63 -5.53 -2.09
C THR A 95 3.98 -7.02 -2.04
N HIS A 96 3.12 -7.84 -1.41
CA HIS A 96 3.16 -9.29 -1.30
C HIS A 96 1.73 -9.83 -1.45
N ALA A 97 1.09 -9.52 -2.56
CA ALA A 97 -0.32 -9.82 -2.78
C ALA A 97 -0.63 -11.31 -2.69
N LEU A 98 -1.79 -11.62 -2.12
CA LEU A 98 -2.41 -12.93 -2.23
C LEU A 98 -3.23 -12.96 -3.54
N VAL A 99 -2.54 -13.13 -4.66
CA VAL A 99 -3.11 -12.98 -6.02
C VAL A 99 -4.40 -13.77 -6.17
N ASP A 100 -5.40 -13.17 -6.85
CA ASP A 100 -6.74 -13.69 -7.11
C ASP A 100 -7.63 -13.93 -5.89
N HIS A 101 -7.11 -13.73 -4.66
CA HIS A 101 -7.97 -13.76 -3.47
C HIS A 101 -8.91 -12.55 -3.44
N THR A 102 -10.12 -12.80 -2.95
CA THR A 102 -11.09 -11.75 -2.65
C THR A 102 -10.68 -10.94 -1.41
N MET A 103 -11.32 -9.82 -1.18
CA MET A 103 -11.28 -9.20 0.14
C MET A 103 -11.72 -10.18 1.21
N THR A 104 -11.11 -10.09 2.40
CA THR A 104 -11.59 -10.84 3.56
C THR A 104 -13.02 -10.40 3.91
N GLU A 105 -13.85 -11.36 4.35
CA GLU A 105 -15.26 -11.10 4.67
C GLU A 105 -15.46 -9.91 5.64
N PRO A 106 -14.73 -9.80 6.78
CA PRO A 106 -14.86 -8.63 7.65
C PRO A 106 -14.51 -7.30 6.97
N ALA A 107 -13.53 -7.31 6.04
CA ALA A 107 -13.17 -6.09 5.31
C ALA A 107 -14.25 -5.69 4.30
N GLN A 108 -14.92 -6.67 3.66
CA GLN A 108 -16.04 -6.40 2.75
C GLN A 108 -17.23 -5.80 3.52
N GLU A 109 -17.63 -6.45 4.63
CA GLU A 109 -18.74 -5.99 5.46
C GLU A 109 -18.54 -4.55 5.93
N ILE A 110 -17.38 -4.26 6.54
CA ILE A 110 -17.07 -2.92 7.05
C ILE A 110 -16.99 -1.90 5.91
N ALA A 111 -16.44 -2.25 4.76
CA ALA A 111 -16.41 -1.35 3.61
C ALA A 111 -17.82 -0.97 3.16
N VAL A 112 -18.75 -1.94 3.13
CA VAL A 112 -20.17 -1.71 2.77
C VAL A 112 -20.85 -0.86 3.84
N GLU A 113 -20.64 -1.14 5.13
CA GLU A 113 -21.15 -0.32 6.25
C GLU A 113 -20.67 1.15 6.15
N LEU A 114 -19.48 1.38 5.62
CA LEU A 114 -18.89 2.72 5.39
C LEU A 114 -19.29 3.35 4.05
N GLY A 115 -20.17 2.70 3.27
CA GLY A 115 -20.75 3.25 2.05
C GLY A 115 -20.11 2.78 0.74
N ALA A 116 -19.29 1.73 0.74
CA ALA A 116 -18.84 1.11 -0.50
C ALA A 116 -19.96 0.27 -1.14
N GLY A 117 -19.91 0.14 -2.46
CA GLY A 117 -20.83 -0.75 -3.19
C GLY A 117 -20.51 -2.23 -2.89
N ALA A 118 -21.50 -3.04 -2.57
CA ALA A 118 -21.34 -4.46 -2.25
C ALA A 118 -20.71 -5.25 -3.41
N ASP A 119 -21.14 -4.98 -4.66
CA ASP A 119 -20.58 -5.62 -5.86
C ASP A 119 -19.11 -5.26 -6.06
N ALA A 120 -18.72 -4.02 -5.78
CA ALA A 120 -17.32 -3.59 -5.86
C ALA A 120 -16.44 -4.30 -4.81
N ALA A 121 -16.94 -4.46 -3.58
CA ALA A 121 -16.24 -5.14 -2.50
C ALA A 121 -16.08 -6.65 -2.79
N SER A 122 -17.14 -7.35 -3.19
CA SER A 122 -17.13 -8.79 -3.49
C SER A 122 -16.38 -9.11 -4.80
N GLY A 123 -16.42 -8.20 -5.77
CA GLY A 123 -15.74 -8.33 -7.05
C GLY A 123 -14.23 -8.10 -7.01
N HIS A 124 -13.68 -7.59 -5.89
CA HIS A 124 -12.25 -7.34 -5.78
C HIS A 124 -11.42 -8.63 -5.95
N ARG A 125 -10.29 -8.51 -6.65
CA ARG A 125 -9.27 -9.56 -6.78
C ARG A 125 -7.89 -8.96 -6.51
N ALA A 126 -7.17 -9.59 -5.58
CA ALA A 126 -5.85 -9.15 -5.16
C ALA A 126 -4.83 -9.31 -6.29
N ARG A 127 -3.94 -8.32 -6.43
CA ARG A 127 -2.89 -8.29 -7.47
C ARG A 127 -1.60 -7.69 -6.93
N TYR A 128 -0.47 -8.13 -7.51
CA TYR A 128 0.84 -7.57 -7.15
C TYR A 128 0.98 -6.12 -7.60
N LEU A 129 1.71 -5.36 -6.77
CA LEU A 129 2.20 -4.05 -7.14
C LEU A 129 3.32 -4.20 -8.17
N VAL A 130 3.16 -3.55 -9.33
CA VAL A 130 4.16 -3.51 -10.40
C VAL A 130 4.44 -2.06 -10.82
N GLU A 131 5.64 -1.81 -11.35
CA GLU A 131 6.08 -0.47 -11.74
C GLU A 131 5.10 0.27 -12.68
N PRO A 132 4.50 -0.38 -13.71
CA PRO A 132 3.51 0.29 -14.57
C PRO A 132 2.33 0.90 -13.81
N MET A 133 1.87 0.27 -12.71
CA MET A 133 0.77 0.81 -11.88
C MET A 133 1.20 2.10 -11.16
N LEU A 134 2.44 2.14 -10.65
CA LEU A 134 3.00 3.34 -10.03
C LEU A 134 3.23 4.45 -11.06
N LYS A 135 3.63 4.10 -12.29
CA LYS A 135 3.83 5.04 -13.38
C LYS A 135 2.52 5.72 -13.78
N ASP A 136 1.45 4.94 -13.86
CA ASP A 136 0.13 5.44 -14.24
C ASP A 136 -0.56 6.25 -13.13
N ALA A 137 -0.28 5.97 -11.86
CA ALA A 137 -0.91 6.64 -10.74
C ALA A 137 -0.49 8.11 -10.62
N ASP A 138 -1.46 9.01 -10.41
CA ASP A 138 -1.25 10.43 -10.11
C ASP A 138 -1.13 10.69 -8.60
N LEU A 139 -1.70 9.79 -7.79
CA LEU A 139 -1.59 9.75 -6.35
C LEU A 139 -1.46 8.30 -5.87
N VAL A 140 -0.49 8.02 -5.00
CA VAL A 140 -0.28 6.71 -4.39
C VAL A 140 -0.48 6.81 -2.89
N LEU A 141 -1.41 6.00 -2.35
CA LEU A 141 -1.79 5.98 -0.93
C LEU A 141 -1.48 4.61 -0.35
N THR A 142 -0.52 4.54 0.53
CA THR A 142 -0.08 3.29 1.15
C THR A 142 -0.63 3.16 2.56
N MET A 143 -0.83 1.93 3.05
CA MET A 143 -1.43 1.70 4.36
C MET A 143 -0.40 1.73 5.50
N ALA A 144 0.89 1.75 5.19
CA ALA A 144 1.98 1.87 6.15
C ALA A 144 3.25 2.35 5.46
N ARG A 145 4.21 2.83 6.25
CA ARG A 145 5.52 3.33 5.76
C ARG A 145 6.35 2.28 5.04
N GLU A 146 6.21 1.01 5.43
CA GLU A 146 6.88 -0.10 4.73
C GLU A 146 6.39 -0.21 3.28
N HIS A 147 5.07 -0.08 3.04
CA HIS A 147 4.49 -0.09 1.69
C HIS A 147 4.92 1.13 0.88
N ARG A 148 5.01 2.30 1.54
CA ARG A 148 5.53 3.52 0.93
C ARG A 148 6.99 3.35 0.51
N SER A 149 7.81 2.82 1.40
CA SER A 149 9.24 2.55 1.12
C SER A 149 9.39 1.59 -0.06
N HIS A 150 8.63 0.49 -0.08
CA HIS A 150 8.63 -0.48 -1.19
C HIS A 150 8.21 0.17 -2.51
N SER A 151 7.13 0.95 -2.51
CA SER A 151 6.64 1.65 -3.72
C SER A 151 7.68 2.63 -4.28
N VAL A 152 8.34 3.39 -3.40
CA VAL A 152 9.37 4.35 -3.80
C VAL A 152 10.67 3.66 -4.24
N GLN A 153 11.02 2.51 -3.65
CA GLN A 153 12.15 1.71 -4.12
C GLN A 153 11.89 1.13 -5.51
N LEU A 154 10.67 0.68 -5.77
CA LEU A 154 10.26 0.17 -7.08
C LEU A 154 10.23 1.29 -8.13
N MET A 155 9.81 2.50 -7.75
CA MET A 155 9.72 3.66 -8.64
C MET A 155 10.10 4.97 -7.91
N PRO A 156 11.39 5.37 -7.86
CA PRO A 156 11.84 6.57 -7.13
C PRO A 156 11.17 7.87 -7.58
N SER A 157 10.81 8.01 -8.84
CA SER A 157 10.12 9.18 -9.38
C SER A 157 8.71 9.38 -8.81
N ALA A 158 8.12 8.36 -8.17
CA ALA A 158 6.82 8.48 -7.50
C ALA A 158 6.88 9.11 -6.09
N LEU A 159 8.08 9.39 -5.55
CA LEU A 159 8.28 9.86 -4.16
C LEU A 159 7.37 11.03 -3.76
N LYS A 160 7.24 12.04 -4.63
CA LYS A 160 6.48 13.26 -4.35
C LYS A 160 4.96 13.06 -4.35
N ARG A 161 4.46 11.98 -4.94
CA ARG A 161 3.03 11.65 -5.00
C ARG A 161 2.67 10.38 -4.23
N THR A 162 3.62 9.85 -3.41
CA THR A 162 3.42 8.66 -2.59
C THR A 162 3.40 9.03 -1.11
N PHE A 163 2.31 8.69 -0.44
CA PHE A 163 2.06 8.95 0.98
C PHE A 163 1.59 7.68 1.66
N THR A 164 1.71 7.61 2.99
CA THR A 164 0.75 6.79 3.71
C THR A 164 -0.58 7.53 3.77
N LEU A 165 -1.70 6.82 3.89
CA LEU A 165 -3.01 7.44 3.92
C LEU A 165 -3.16 8.40 5.12
N ARG A 166 -2.62 8.02 6.28
CA ARG A 166 -2.62 8.86 7.48
C ARG A 166 -1.65 10.06 7.37
N GLU A 167 -0.47 9.87 6.75
CA GLU A 167 0.41 10.99 6.39
C GLU A 167 -0.34 11.99 5.50
N PHE A 168 -1.01 11.49 4.46
CA PHE A 168 -1.78 12.35 3.56
C PHE A 168 -2.83 13.17 4.31
N ALA A 169 -3.64 12.53 5.15
CA ALA A 169 -4.67 13.20 5.96
C ALA A 169 -4.07 14.29 6.87
N ARG A 170 -3.01 13.94 7.61
CA ARG A 170 -2.31 14.87 8.49
C ARG A 170 -1.76 16.08 7.76
N LEU A 171 -1.14 15.89 6.59
CA LEU A 171 -0.62 16.98 5.77
C LEU A 171 -1.75 17.80 5.13
N ALA A 172 -2.76 17.12 4.61
CA ALA A 172 -3.90 17.76 3.98
C ALA A 172 -4.73 18.59 4.96
N SER A 173 -4.74 18.25 6.27
CA SER A 173 -5.46 19.03 7.29
C SER A 173 -4.93 20.46 7.45
N THR A 174 -3.68 20.74 7.06
CA THR A 174 -3.08 22.09 7.08
C THR A 174 -3.21 22.81 5.75
N LEU A 175 -3.66 22.14 4.70
CA LEU A 175 -3.88 22.73 3.38
C LEU A 175 -5.36 23.07 3.21
N SER A 176 -5.66 24.36 3.02
CA SER A 176 -7.05 24.77 2.76
C SER A 176 -7.54 24.25 1.38
N THR A 177 -8.85 24.11 1.25
CA THR A 177 -9.48 23.72 -0.02
C THR A 177 -9.16 24.72 -1.12
N GLU A 178 -9.11 26.01 -0.79
CA GLU A 178 -8.76 27.10 -1.72
C GLU A 178 -7.32 26.98 -2.19
N SER A 179 -6.38 26.66 -1.29
CA SER A 179 -4.97 26.47 -1.63
C SER A 179 -4.77 25.24 -2.53
N ALA A 180 -5.46 24.14 -2.24
CA ALA A 180 -5.44 22.94 -3.08
C ALA A 180 -6.00 23.22 -4.48
N ARG A 181 -7.10 23.98 -4.56
CA ARG A 181 -7.71 24.43 -5.83
C ARG A 181 -6.77 25.35 -6.61
N ALA A 182 -6.18 26.35 -5.95
CA ALA A 182 -5.26 27.28 -6.59
C ALA A 182 -4.04 26.57 -7.18
N ALA A 183 -3.49 25.58 -6.47
CA ALA A 183 -2.40 24.75 -6.99
C ALA A 183 -2.84 23.96 -8.25
N ALA A 184 -4.05 23.38 -8.23
CA ALA A 184 -4.60 22.67 -9.37
C ALA A 184 -4.88 23.58 -10.56
N ASP A 185 -5.44 24.79 -10.32
CA ASP A 185 -5.74 25.77 -11.37
C ASP A 185 -4.47 26.26 -12.06
N ALA A 186 -3.37 26.42 -11.31
CA ALA A 186 -2.08 26.78 -11.85
C ALA A 186 -1.48 25.71 -12.80
N ALA A 187 -1.90 24.45 -12.67
CA ALA A 187 -1.46 23.37 -13.55
C ALA A 187 -2.24 23.28 -14.87
N GLY A 188 -3.31 24.10 -15.05
CA GLY A 188 -4.11 24.14 -16.28
C GLY A 188 -5.36 23.25 -16.24
N ASP A 189 -5.73 22.72 -17.41
CA ASP A 189 -7.04 22.05 -17.58
C ASP A 189 -6.97 20.52 -17.54
N ASP A 190 -5.78 19.93 -17.68
CA ASP A 190 -5.60 18.49 -17.65
C ASP A 190 -5.91 17.93 -16.27
N PRO A 191 -6.90 17.03 -16.11
CA PRO A 191 -7.34 16.55 -14.81
C PRO A 191 -6.26 15.75 -14.06
N ARG A 192 -5.34 15.10 -14.77
CA ARG A 192 -4.22 14.36 -14.16
C ARG A 192 -3.19 15.34 -13.59
N GLU A 193 -2.83 16.37 -14.36
CA GLU A 193 -1.88 17.39 -13.89
C GLU A 193 -2.47 18.20 -12.72
N ARG A 194 -3.77 18.48 -12.73
CA ARG A 194 -4.49 19.11 -11.62
C ARG A 194 -4.40 18.28 -10.34
N LEU A 195 -4.65 16.97 -10.42
CA LEU A 195 -4.51 16.08 -9.26
C LEU A 195 -3.05 16.01 -8.77
N ARG A 196 -2.08 15.91 -9.68
CA ARG A 196 -0.65 15.93 -9.34
C ARG A 196 -0.21 17.22 -8.64
N ALA A 197 -0.68 18.35 -9.11
CA ALA A 197 -0.39 19.65 -8.50
C ALA A 197 -0.98 19.76 -7.10
N ALA A 198 -2.22 19.34 -6.88
CA ALA A 198 -2.82 19.29 -5.56
C ALA A 198 -2.06 18.33 -4.62
N ALA A 199 -1.66 17.15 -5.09
CA ALA A 199 -0.83 16.21 -4.32
C ALA A 199 0.55 16.80 -3.99
N LEU A 200 1.15 17.57 -4.89
CA LEU A 200 2.41 18.27 -4.62
C LEU A 200 2.23 19.34 -3.53
N ALA A 201 1.14 20.11 -3.56
CA ALA A 201 0.82 21.07 -2.51
C ALA A 201 0.66 20.40 -1.13
N VAL A 202 0.09 19.20 -1.07
CA VAL A 202 0.08 18.38 0.16
C VAL A 202 1.51 17.98 0.55
N THR A 203 2.37 17.58 -0.39
CA THR A 203 3.77 17.22 -0.11
C THR A 203 4.56 18.38 0.53
N GLU A 204 4.29 19.60 0.13
CA GLU A 204 4.96 20.81 0.65
C GLU A 204 4.65 21.04 2.15
N GLN A 205 3.58 20.44 2.69
CA GLN A 205 3.26 20.52 4.12
C GLN A 205 4.14 19.62 5.00
N ARG A 206 4.98 18.75 4.45
CA ARG A 206 5.77 17.75 5.20
C ARG A 206 6.66 18.37 6.28
N GLY A 207 7.17 19.56 6.09
CA GLY A 207 8.00 20.27 7.08
C GLY A 207 7.20 20.92 8.21
N LEU A 208 5.89 21.11 8.06
CA LEU A 208 5.05 21.87 8.97
C LEU A 208 4.36 21.01 10.04
N THR A 209 4.12 19.75 9.74
CA THR A 209 3.39 18.81 10.62
C THR A 209 4.20 17.54 10.84
N PRO A 210 5.19 17.55 11.75
CA PRO A 210 5.91 16.34 12.11
C PRO A 210 4.96 15.33 12.77
N ALA A 211 5.21 14.04 12.56
CA ALA A 211 4.53 12.94 13.26
C ALA A 211 5.54 11.99 13.88
N ALA A 212 5.10 11.27 14.91
CA ALA A 212 5.85 10.11 15.39
C ALA A 212 5.83 9.00 14.32
N PRO A 213 6.89 8.19 14.25
CA PRO A 213 7.05 7.22 13.17
C PRO A 213 5.87 6.26 12.96
N ASP A 214 5.19 5.83 14.00
CA ASP A 214 4.08 4.87 14.00
C ASP A 214 2.69 5.50 13.81
N GLU A 215 2.59 6.83 13.91
CA GLU A 215 1.31 7.53 13.74
C GLU A 215 0.77 7.49 12.30
N ASP A 216 1.65 7.30 11.33
CA ASP A 216 1.30 7.25 9.92
C ASP A 216 0.92 5.84 9.42
N ASP A 217 0.99 4.81 10.27
CA ASP A 217 0.68 3.42 9.89
C ASP A 217 -0.76 3.05 10.30
N ILE A 218 -1.45 2.31 9.41
CA ILE A 218 -2.76 1.70 9.69
C ILE A 218 -2.53 0.26 10.14
N ILE A 219 -3.10 -0.11 11.29
CA ILE A 219 -2.96 -1.45 11.86
C ILE A 219 -3.36 -2.54 10.85
N ASP A 220 -2.60 -3.63 10.81
CA ASP A 220 -2.93 -4.78 9.97
C ASP A 220 -3.97 -5.69 10.64
N PRO A 221 -5.19 -5.79 10.08
CA PRO A 221 -6.25 -6.61 10.66
C PRO A 221 -6.20 -8.08 10.22
N TYR A 222 -5.34 -8.44 9.26
CA TYR A 222 -5.35 -9.78 8.67
C TYR A 222 -5.15 -10.88 9.72
N ARG A 223 -6.07 -11.85 9.76
CA ARG A 223 -6.12 -12.94 10.76
C ARG A 223 -6.27 -12.45 12.21
N ARG A 224 -6.82 -11.28 12.41
CA ARG A 224 -7.14 -10.73 13.72
C ARG A 224 -8.65 -10.75 13.98
N SER A 225 -9.04 -10.28 15.17
CA SER A 225 -10.44 -10.18 15.54
C SER A 225 -11.17 -9.08 14.76
N ARG A 226 -12.52 -9.10 14.78
CA ARG A 226 -13.37 -8.08 14.15
C ARG A 226 -13.05 -6.68 14.68
N GLU A 227 -12.80 -6.55 15.98
CA GLU A 227 -12.45 -5.26 16.59
C GLU A 227 -11.15 -4.68 16.00
N THR A 228 -10.20 -5.54 15.58
CA THR A 228 -8.99 -5.06 14.88
C THR A 228 -9.31 -4.57 13.46
N TYR A 229 -10.27 -5.18 12.76
CA TYR A 229 -10.75 -4.68 11.47
C TYR A 229 -11.48 -3.34 11.63
N GLU A 230 -12.32 -3.20 12.64
CA GLU A 230 -13.02 -1.94 12.96
C GLU A 230 -12.02 -0.84 13.33
N LEU A 231 -10.99 -1.16 14.13
CA LEU A 231 -9.90 -0.23 14.42
C LEU A 231 -9.13 0.17 13.16
N SER A 232 -8.81 -0.78 12.29
CA SER A 232 -8.15 -0.50 11.00
C SER A 232 -9.00 0.44 10.14
N ALA A 233 -10.30 0.20 10.07
CA ALA A 233 -11.25 1.03 9.33
C ALA A 233 -11.38 2.44 9.93
N SER A 234 -11.43 2.56 11.27
CA SER A 234 -11.49 3.86 11.94
C SER A 234 -10.22 4.71 11.73
N GLN A 235 -9.06 4.06 11.56
CA GLN A 235 -7.82 4.73 11.19
C GLN A 235 -7.77 5.12 9.70
N LEU A 236 -8.50 4.40 8.85
CA LEU A 236 -8.54 4.62 7.41
C LEU A 236 -9.54 5.73 7.02
N ALA A 237 -10.72 5.73 7.62
CA ALA A 237 -11.84 6.58 7.20
C ALA A 237 -11.52 8.09 7.16
N PRO A 238 -10.85 8.70 8.15
CA PRO A 238 -10.50 10.14 8.07
C PRO A 238 -9.60 10.45 6.88
N GLY A 239 -8.71 9.52 6.51
CA GLY A 239 -7.85 9.67 5.34
C GLY A 239 -8.64 9.65 4.03
N ILE A 240 -9.69 8.85 3.93
CA ILE A 240 -10.59 8.85 2.78
C ILE A 240 -11.30 10.21 2.63
N ASP A 241 -11.77 10.79 3.74
CA ASP A 241 -12.45 12.09 3.73
C ASP A 241 -11.51 13.21 3.25
N ASP A 242 -10.26 13.22 3.72
CA ASP A 242 -9.27 14.21 3.29
C ASP A 242 -8.83 14.03 1.83
N VAL A 243 -8.68 12.78 1.37
CA VAL A 243 -8.42 12.50 -0.05
C VAL A 243 -9.58 13.00 -0.91
N GLU A 244 -10.82 12.70 -0.54
CA GLU A 244 -12.00 13.20 -1.27
C GLU A 244 -12.01 14.73 -1.33
N ARG A 245 -11.78 15.41 -0.21
CA ARG A 245 -11.74 16.87 -0.13
C ARG A 245 -10.71 17.48 -1.09
N VAL A 246 -9.47 16.97 -1.08
CA VAL A 246 -8.38 17.45 -1.93
C VAL A 246 -8.65 17.17 -3.41
N VAL A 247 -9.14 15.96 -3.73
CA VAL A 247 -9.48 15.57 -5.11
C VAL A 247 -10.62 16.42 -5.65
N ARG A 248 -11.67 16.68 -4.85
CA ARG A 248 -12.77 17.57 -5.24
C ARG A 248 -12.27 18.99 -5.46
N ALA A 249 -11.39 19.50 -4.60
CA ALA A 249 -10.79 20.81 -4.79
C ALA A 249 -10.00 20.90 -6.11
N ALA A 250 -9.30 19.83 -6.47
CA ALA A 250 -8.52 19.76 -7.71
C ALA A 250 -9.39 19.65 -8.97
N LEU A 251 -10.50 18.92 -8.94
CA LEU A 251 -11.23 18.55 -10.16
C LEU A 251 -12.54 19.30 -10.35
N ILE A 252 -13.16 19.84 -9.29
CA ILE A 252 -14.40 20.62 -9.39
C ILE A 252 -14.03 22.09 -9.47
N ARG A 253 -14.44 22.74 -10.55
CA ARG A 253 -14.26 24.18 -10.82
C ARG A 253 -15.35 25.03 -10.20
#